data_ac282d2114c990b67b6c5b084850d1f9
#
_entry.id   ac282d2114c990b67b6c5b084850d1f9
#
_cell.length_a   1.000
_cell.length_b   1.000
_cell.length_c   1.000
_cell.angle_alpha   90.00
_cell.angle_beta   90.00
_cell.angle_gamma   90.00
#
_symmetry.space_group_name_H-M   'P 1'
#
loop_
_entity.id
_entity.type
_entity.pdbx_description
1 polymer ?
#
loop_
_entity_poly.entity_id
_entity_poly.type
_entity_poly.pdbx_seq_one_letter_code
_entity_poly.pdbx_strand_id
1 'polypeptide(L)'
;MITEVSYEEKALIAMLYIVDDINFKNKIKNIPNKYFSSLVQEFFKKYKKYELEGLSVNALYDEVRFRSLLAEALDLTIVSTENNLEQYIKGLENRYYKYCILELARTPNEEIKQKITELHAEVVKENDKSIQVADIKNIEGLFYEGLEENDSVKTGKFRLDKYLKFTKRDLHIIGARPGVGKSAFALYITLLMTQKSRGLFFSLEMPLKQIIQRIISSESRIELEMLTNKDRFNTLDTEQKKLVKVLFDKILKESELKLYDGNFKIDELEEYIKNEKEINGVDFIVVDYLQLVKSNKTSSRYEQITDISIRLKQIAKDYDIAVIALSQLSRDIEKRVDKDVYLADFRESGQIEQDASTILGLTTEPTDTEYRELMKVQILKNRQGQLGVMKYFYYKKNQTFFEA
;
A
#
# COMPACT_ATOMS: atom_id res chain seq x y z
N MET A 1 -8.36 27.46 24.01
CA MET A 1 -7.65 27.86 22.76
C MET A 1 -6.44 26.93 22.59
N ILE A 2 -6.18 26.47 21.39
CA ILE A 2 -4.97 25.69 21.08
C ILE A 2 -3.77 26.64 21.22
N THR A 3 -2.86 26.34 22.13
CA THR A 3 -1.73 27.23 22.47
C THR A 3 -0.41 26.78 21.83
N GLU A 4 -0.27 25.49 21.54
CA GLU A 4 0.96 24.92 20.99
C GLU A 4 0.87 24.84 19.46
N VAL A 5 1.91 25.31 18.78
CA VAL A 5 1.99 25.28 17.31
C VAL A 5 2.40 23.90 16.85
N SER A 6 1.58 23.29 15.97
CA SER A 6 1.83 21.96 15.45
C SER A 6 2.80 21.94 14.26
N TYR A 7 3.24 20.72 13.89
CA TYR A 7 4.05 20.50 12.69
C TYR A 7 3.30 20.93 11.42
N GLU A 8 2.00 20.60 11.31
CA GLU A 8 1.15 20.95 10.18
C GLU A 8 1.02 22.46 10.02
N GLU A 9 0.87 23.21 11.12
CA GLU A 9 0.82 24.66 11.09
C GLU A 9 2.11 25.28 10.58
N LYS A 10 3.27 24.78 11.06
CA LYS A 10 4.60 25.20 10.59
C LYS A 10 4.79 24.88 9.11
N ALA A 11 4.37 23.68 8.68
CA ALA A 11 4.44 23.25 7.29
C ALA A 11 3.63 24.15 6.36
N LEU A 12 2.40 24.51 6.73
CA LEU A 12 1.56 25.43 5.95
C LEU A 12 2.15 26.84 5.87
N ILE A 13 2.75 27.33 6.96
CA ILE A 13 3.46 28.62 6.96
C ILE A 13 4.66 28.57 6.00
N ALA A 14 5.47 27.53 6.05
CA ALA A 14 6.60 27.36 5.13
C ALA A 14 6.14 27.31 3.66
N MET A 15 5.05 26.62 3.38
CA MET A 15 4.46 26.54 2.03
C MET A 15 4.05 27.89 1.48
N LEU A 16 3.56 28.82 2.31
CA LEU A 16 3.23 30.18 1.87
C LEU A 16 4.44 30.96 1.36
N TYR A 17 5.64 30.64 1.87
CA TYR A 17 6.89 31.31 1.45
C TYR A 17 7.61 30.62 0.31
N ILE A 18 7.50 29.29 0.21
CA ILE A 18 8.27 28.49 -0.76
C ILE A 18 7.53 28.34 -2.10
N VAL A 19 6.17 28.27 -2.06
CA VAL A 19 5.38 28.02 -3.27
C VAL A 19 4.98 29.32 -3.95
N ASP A 20 5.24 29.44 -5.25
CA ASP A 20 4.85 30.63 -6.03
C ASP A 20 3.43 30.56 -6.59
N ASP A 21 2.80 29.38 -6.63
CA ASP A 21 1.44 29.22 -7.15
C ASP A 21 0.40 29.93 -6.26
N ILE A 22 -0.29 30.91 -6.87
CA ILE A 22 -1.30 31.75 -6.19
C ILE A 22 -2.53 30.94 -5.78
N ASN A 23 -2.92 29.94 -6.56
CA ASN A 23 -4.09 29.10 -6.23
C ASN A 23 -3.78 28.25 -4.99
N PHE A 24 -2.57 27.73 -4.92
CA PHE A 24 -2.09 26.98 -3.77
C PHE A 24 -2.06 27.85 -2.51
N LYS A 25 -1.50 29.04 -2.59
CA LYS A 25 -1.51 30.02 -1.47
C LYS A 25 -2.93 30.38 -1.04
N ASN A 26 -3.87 30.52 -1.96
CA ASN A 26 -5.26 30.83 -1.66
C ASN A 26 -5.97 29.67 -0.93
N LYS A 27 -5.65 28.41 -1.25
CA LYS A 27 -6.15 27.24 -0.49
C LYS A 27 -5.74 27.35 0.98
N ILE A 28 -4.47 27.64 1.27
CA ILE A 28 -3.98 27.81 2.65
C ILE A 28 -4.66 28.98 3.36
N LYS A 29 -4.83 30.13 2.69
CA LYS A 29 -5.48 31.32 3.27
C LYS A 29 -6.95 31.12 3.60
N ASN A 30 -7.62 30.19 2.92
CA ASN A 30 -9.03 29.88 3.10
C ASN A 30 -9.30 28.84 4.21
N ILE A 31 -8.25 28.27 4.80
CA ILE A 31 -8.41 27.36 5.95
C ILE A 31 -9.07 28.12 7.11
N PRO A 32 -10.11 27.57 7.75
CA PRO A 32 -10.80 28.22 8.85
C PRO A 32 -9.85 28.54 10.02
N ASN A 33 -9.86 29.79 10.49
CA ASN A 33 -8.97 30.24 11.57
C ASN A 33 -9.11 29.42 12.86
N LYS A 34 -10.29 28.82 13.10
CA LYS A 34 -10.55 27.98 14.28
C LYS A 34 -9.62 26.77 14.42
N TYR A 35 -9.04 26.29 13.29
CA TYR A 35 -8.15 25.14 13.29
C TYR A 35 -6.73 25.47 13.74
N PHE A 36 -6.36 26.75 13.76
CA PHE A 36 -5.02 27.20 14.10
C PHE A 36 -4.85 27.53 15.59
N SER A 37 -3.63 27.38 16.08
CA SER A 37 -3.21 27.90 17.38
C SER A 37 -3.32 29.44 17.41
N SER A 38 -3.41 30.02 18.60
CA SER A 38 -3.59 31.48 18.77
C SER A 38 -2.48 32.28 18.08
N LEU A 39 -1.24 31.84 18.17
CA LEU A 39 -0.10 32.50 17.54
C LEU A 39 -0.20 32.46 16.01
N VAL A 40 -0.61 31.33 15.45
CA VAL A 40 -0.75 31.15 13.99
C VAL A 40 -1.95 31.93 13.46
N GLN A 41 -3.05 32.04 14.22
CA GLN A 41 -4.19 32.92 13.87
C GLN A 41 -3.75 34.38 13.73
N GLU A 42 -2.93 34.87 14.66
CA GLU A 42 -2.39 36.24 14.58
C GLU A 42 -1.44 36.41 13.40
N PHE A 43 -0.59 35.42 13.15
CA PHE A 43 0.28 35.41 11.98
C PHE A 43 -0.53 35.53 10.68
N PHE A 44 -1.55 34.70 10.47
CA PHE A 44 -2.39 34.77 9.26
C PHE A 44 -3.16 36.07 9.13
N LYS A 45 -3.61 36.63 10.25
CA LYS A 45 -4.27 37.95 10.25
C LYS A 45 -3.32 39.04 9.74
N LYS A 46 -2.07 39.06 10.20
CA LYS A 46 -1.07 40.02 9.75
C LYS A 46 -0.60 39.75 8.32
N TYR A 47 -0.39 38.46 7.96
CA TYR A 47 -0.04 38.05 6.61
C TYR A 47 -1.05 38.60 5.58
N LYS A 48 -2.36 38.36 5.81
CA LYS A 48 -3.43 38.90 4.96
C LYS A 48 -3.44 40.42 4.89
N LYS A 49 -3.18 41.11 6.02
CA LYS A 49 -3.10 42.57 6.06
C LYS A 49 -1.94 43.08 5.22
N TYR A 50 -0.73 42.54 5.38
CA TYR A 50 0.45 42.95 4.61
C TYR A 50 0.27 42.73 3.11
N GLU A 51 -0.34 41.63 2.72
CA GLU A 51 -0.65 41.35 1.33
C GLU A 51 -1.65 42.36 0.73
N LEU A 52 -2.71 42.70 1.48
CA LEU A 52 -3.71 43.71 1.04
C LEU A 52 -3.13 45.12 0.93
N GLU A 53 -2.19 45.48 1.78
CA GLU A 53 -1.50 46.77 1.78
C GLU A 53 -0.32 46.82 0.77
N GLY A 54 -0.06 45.73 0.04
CA GLY A 54 1.06 45.65 -0.89
C GLY A 54 2.42 45.65 -0.22
N LEU A 55 2.49 45.34 1.08
CA LEU A 55 3.72 45.27 1.86
C LEU A 55 4.40 43.92 1.66
N SER A 56 5.72 43.90 1.83
CA SER A 56 6.46 42.64 1.78
C SER A 56 6.07 41.74 2.96
N VAL A 57 5.51 40.56 2.67
CA VAL A 57 5.19 39.57 3.71
C VAL A 57 6.46 39.02 4.40
N ASN A 58 7.64 39.19 3.79
CA ASN A 58 8.91 38.84 4.40
C ASN A 58 9.24 39.73 5.62
N ALA A 59 8.65 40.92 5.71
CA ALA A 59 8.79 41.81 6.88
C ALA A 59 8.17 41.20 8.15
N LEU A 60 7.32 40.20 8.07
CA LEU A 60 6.83 39.44 9.22
C LEU A 60 7.97 38.69 9.95
N TYR A 61 9.05 38.37 9.27
CA TYR A 61 10.24 37.77 9.87
C TYR A 61 10.94 38.73 10.84
N ASP A 62 10.86 40.04 10.62
CA ASP A 62 11.44 41.05 11.47
C ASP A 62 10.63 41.30 12.74
N GLU A 63 9.37 40.85 12.77
CA GLU A 63 8.58 40.90 13.99
C GLU A 63 9.05 39.86 15.00
N VAL A 64 9.55 40.32 16.14
CA VAL A 64 10.13 39.46 17.20
C VAL A 64 9.21 38.29 17.59
N ARG A 65 7.88 38.54 17.55
CA ARG A 65 6.86 37.57 17.93
C ARG A 65 6.77 36.37 16.97
N PHE A 66 7.04 36.58 15.67
CA PHE A 66 6.95 35.52 14.65
C PHE A 66 8.28 34.96 14.22
N ARG A 67 9.39 35.55 14.66
CA ARG A 67 10.74 35.15 14.23
C ARG A 67 11.05 33.69 14.52
N SER A 68 10.75 33.21 15.74
CA SER A 68 10.98 31.80 16.10
C SER A 68 10.08 30.88 15.29
N LEU A 69 8.79 31.22 15.15
CA LEU A 69 7.82 30.46 14.37
C LEU A 69 8.25 30.33 12.91
N LEU A 70 8.67 31.41 12.28
CA LEU A 70 9.11 31.43 10.90
C LEU A 70 10.43 30.69 10.70
N ALA A 71 11.39 30.85 11.63
CA ALA A 71 12.66 30.13 11.58
C ALA A 71 12.42 28.61 11.66
N GLU A 72 11.59 28.16 12.60
CA GLU A 72 11.24 26.74 12.73
C GLU A 72 10.44 26.22 11.52
N ALA A 73 9.57 27.02 10.94
CA ALA A 73 8.79 26.64 9.76
C ALA A 73 9.68 26.51 8.51
N LEU A 74 10.59 27.47 8.27
CA LEU A 74 11.46 27.49 7.10
C LEU A 74 12.60 26.46 7.18
N ASP A 75 12.92 25.97 8.38
CA ASP A 75 13.91 24.91 8.60
C ASP A 75 13.35 23.50 8.32
N LEU A 76 12.03 23.38 8.09
CA LEU A 76 11.42 22.12 7.76
C LEU A 76 11.72 21.71 6.31
N THR A 77 12.13 20.46 6.11
CA THR A 77 12.19 19.86 4.78
C THR A 77 10.77 19.51 4.33
N ILE A 78 10.16 20.36 3.49
CA ILE A 78 8.78 20.22 3.06
C ILE A 78 8.72 19.90 1.58
N VAL A 79 7.93 18.88 1.25
CA VAL A 79 7.54 18.58 -0.14
C VAL A 79 6.22 19.30 -0.41
N SER A 80 6.27 20.36 -1.21
CA SER A 80 5.11 21.21 -1.53
C SER A 80 4.27 20.60 -2.67
N THR A 81 3.53 19.52 -2.38
CA THR A 81 2.57 18.94 -3.32
C THR A 81 1.13 19.21 -2.86
N GLU A 82 0.17 19.17 -3.78
CA GLU A 82 -1.26 19.33 -3.44
C GLU A 82 -1.73 18.27 -2.43
N ASN A 83 -1.27 17.03 -2.59
CA ASN A 83 -1.61 15.94 -1.66
C ASN A 83 -1.10 16.21 -0.24
N ASN A 84 0.09 16.78 -0.09
CA ASN A 84 0.63 17.13 1.22
C ASN A 84 -0.15 18.30 1.85
N LEU A 85 -0.61 19.25 1.04
CA LEU A 85 -1.45 20.35 1.53
C LEU A 85 -2.75 19.82 2.13
N GLU A 86 -3.44 18.91 1.44
CA GLU A 86 -4.68 18.30 1.93
C GLU A 86 -4.44 17.50 3.22
N GLN A 87 -3.33 16.78 3.30
CA GLN A 87 -2.94 16.03 4.49
C GLN A 87 -2.71 16.96 5.71
N TYR A 88 -2.01 18.08 5.52
CA TYR A 88 -1.80 19.04 6.61
C TYR A 88 -3.11 19.71 7.05
N ILE A 89 -3.99 20.06 6.11
CA ILE A 89 -5.32 20.61 6.43
C ILE A 89 -6.11 19.60 7.27
N LYS A 90 -6.17 18.34 6.85
CA LYS A 90 -6.87 17.27 7.58
C LYS A 90 -6.26 17.01 8.97
N GLY A 91 -4.93 17.10 9.10
CA GLY A 91 -4.25 17.03 10.40
C GLY A 91 -4.69 18.13 11.37
N LEU A 92 -4.80 19.37 10.87
CA LEU A 92 -5.30 20.51 11.66
C LEU A 92 -6.76 20.34 12.09
N GLU A 93 -7.62 19.89 11.19
CA GLU A 93 -9.03 19.62 11.47
C GLU A 93 -9.18 18.59 12.59
N ASN A 94 -8.49 17.44 12.47
CA ASN A 94 -8.51 16.39 13.48
C ASN A 94 -8.01 16.88 14.84
N ARG A 95 -6.96 17.71 14.86
CA ARG A 95 -6.42 18.31 16.08
C ARG A 95 -7.43 19.25 16.74
N TYR A 96 -8.11 20.07 15.95
CA TYR A 96 -9.14 20.98 16.45
C TYR A 96 -10.32 20.22 17.05
N TYR A 97 -10.83 19.18 16.38
CA TYR A 97 -11.93 18.36 16.91
C TYR A 97 -11.52 17.64 18.19
N LYS A 98 -10.31 17.07 18.23
CA LYS A 98 -9.78 16.45 19.45
C LYS A 98 -9.68 17.44 20.62
N TYR A 99 -9.24 18.66 20.35
CA TYR A 99 -9.21 19.74 21.35
C TYR A 99 -10.63 20.07 21.84
N CYS A 100 -11.60 20.24 20.95
CA CYS A 100 -12.98 20.52 21.31
C CYS A 100 -13.60 19.42 22.17
N ILE A 101 -13.35 18.16 21.85
CA ILE A 101 -13.80 17.00 22.63
C ILE A 101 -13.20 17.03 24.05
N LEU A 102 -11.89 17.30 24.17
CA LEU A 102 -11.22 17.36 25.46
C LEU A 102 -11.70 18.55 26.33
N GLU A 103 -11.95 19.71 25.73
CA GLU A 103 -12.50 20.89 26.44
C GLU A 103 -13.94 20.62 26.92
N LEU A 104 -14.76 20.00 26.07
CA LEU A 104 -16.13 19.64 26.42
C LEU A 104 -16.17 18.57 27.51
N ALA A 105 -15.25 17.60 27.50
CA ALA A 105 -15.15 16.55 28.52
C ALA A 105 -14.78 17.07 29.92
N ARG A 106 -14.23 18.29 30.02
CA ARG A 106 -13.90 18.93 31.30
C ARG A 106 -15.08 19.61 31.99
N THR A 107 -16.21 19.76 31.31
CA THR A 107 -17.37 20.48 31.81
C THR A 107 -18.52 19.50 32.11
N PRO A 108 -19.00 19.37 33.37
CA PRO A 108 -20.06 18.42 33.73
C PRO A 108 -21.45 19.01 33.44
N ASN A 109 -22.01 18.73 32.27
CA ASN A 109 -23.41 19.05 31.94
C ASN A 109 -23.95 18.10 30.87
N GLU A 110 -25.21 17.70 30.93
CA GLU A 110 -25.88 16.77 29.99
C GLU A 110 -25.98 17.35 28.57
N GLU A 111 -26.16 18.67 28.43
CA GLU A 111 -26.17 19.39 27.13
C GLU A 111 -24.84 19.22 26.36
N ILE A 112 -23.74 19.06 27.10
CA ILE A 112 -22.40 18.91 26.59
C ILE A 112 -22.16 17.47 26.14
N LYS A 113 -22.73 16.48 26.83
CA LYS A 113 -22.68 15.08 26.37
C LYS A 113 -23.35 14.91 25.01
N GLN A 114 -24.48 15.60 24.80
CA GLN A 114 -25.17 15.59 23.53
C GLN A 114 -24.31 16.23 22.42
N LYS A 115 -23.65 17.34 22.71
CA LYS A 115 -22.76 18.02 21.77
C LYS A 115 -21.47 17.27 21.48
N ILE A 116 -20.92 16.54 22.47
CA ILE A 116 -19.82 15.60 22.27
C ILE A 116 -20.26 14.45 21.33
N THR A 117 -21.46 13.94 21.54
CA THR A 117 -22.02 12.87 20.70
C THR A 117 -22.25 13.35 19.26
N GLU A 118 -22.73 14.58 19.07
CA GLU A 118 -22.90 15.21 17.76
C GLU A 118 -21.54 15.43 17.06
N LEU A 119 -20.55 16.00 17.76
CA LEU A 119 -19.19 16.19 17.22
C LEU A 119 -18.48 14.87 16.94
N HIS A 120 -18.67 13.87 17.79
CA HIS A 120 -18.15 12.53 17.56
C HIS A 120 -18.82 11.88 16.34
N ALA A 121 -20.12 12.11 16.15
CA ALA A 121 -20.86 11.64 14.98
C ALA A 121 -20.42 12.35 13.68
N GLU A 122 -20.03 13.63 13.74
CA GLU A 122 -19.46 14.35 12.59
C GLU A 122 -18.06 13.81 12.24
N VAL A 123 -17.19 13.63 13.24
CA VAL A 123 -15.83 13.05 13.02
C VAL A 123 -15.91 11.61 12.54
N VAL A 124 -16.87 10.82 13.05
CA VAL A 124 -17.10 9.43 12.62
C VAL A 124 -17.68 9.40 11.21
N LYS A 125 -18.58 10.31 10.84
CA LYS A 125 -19.12 10.41 9.48
C LYS A 125 -18.05 10.76 8.43
N GLU A 126 -17.08 11.59 8.78
CA GLU A 126 -15.96 11.90 7.87
C GLU A 126 -14.93 10.77 7.77
N ASN A 127 -14.78 9.95 8.82
CA ASN A 127 -13.86 8.82 8.84
C ASN A 127 -14.51 7.49 8.41
N ASP A 128 -15.83 7.38 8.43
CA ASP A 128 -16.54 6.14 8.16
C ASP A 128 -17.05 6.06 6.70
N LYS A 129 -16.10 6.06 5.76
CA LYS A 129 -16.39 5.68 4.36
C LYS A 129 -16.71 4.18 4.21
N SER A 130 -16.76 3.42 5.32
CA SER A 130 -16.89 1.96 5.27
C SER A 130 -18.33 1.46 5.17
N ILE A 131 -19.34 2.29 5.52
CA ILE A 131 -20.74 1.91 5.44
C ILE A 131 -21.41 2.68 4.31
N GLN A 132 -21.56 2.05 3.15
CA GLN A 132 -22.43 2.55 2.10
C GLN A 132 -23.84 2.04 2.39
N VAL A 133 -24.75 2.96 2.72
CA VAL A 133 -26.18 2.68 2.81
C VAL A 133 -26.82 3.04 1.47
N ALA A 134 -27.24 2.04 0.70
CA ALA A 134 -27.97 2.25 -0.52
C ALA A 134 -29.47 2.00 -0.27
N ASP A 135 -30.32 2.98 -0.57
CA ASP A 135 -31.75 2.72 -0.71
C ASP A 135 -31.97 1.91 -1.97
N ILE A 136 -32.63 0.74 -1.83
CA ILE A 136 -32.87 -0.19 -2.92
C ILE A 136 -33.63 0.46 -4.10
N LYS A 137 -34.32 1.57 -3.84
CA LYS A 137 -35.01 2.35 -4.86
C LYS A 137 -34.08 3.21 -5.73
N ASN A 138 -32.85 3.43 -5.28
CA ASN A 138 -31.87 4.32 -5.92
C ASN A 138 -30.56 3.60 -6.30
N ILE A 139 -30.56 2.26 -6.36
CA ILE A 139 -29.34 1.47 -6.65
C ILE A 139 -28.97 1.42 -8.12
N GLU A 140 -29.83 1.91 -9.02
CA GLU A 140 -29.57 1.87 -10.45
C GLU A 140 -28.27 2.59 -10.83
N GLY A 141 -28.00 3.77 -10.22
CA GLY A 141 -26.75 4.50 -10.39
C GLY A 141 -25.53 3.68 -9.97
N LEU A 142 -25.59 3.05 -8.79
CA LEU A 142 -24.52 2.19 -8.26
C LEU A 142 -24.26 0.95 -9.15
N PHE A 143 -25.32 0.42 -9.78
CA PHE A 143 -25.19 -0.68 -10.72
C PHE A 143 -24.40 -0.28 -11.96
N TYR A 144 -24.73 0.87 -12.57
CA TYR A 144 -24.01 1.37 -13.75
C TYR A 144 -22.60 1.83 -13.43
N GLU A 145 -22.38 2.47 -12.28
CA GLU A 145 -21.02 2.81 -11.79
C GLU A 145 -20.17 1.54 -11.66
N GLY A 146 -20.72 0.47 -11.06
CA GLY A 146 -20.03 -0.81 -10.92
C GLY A 146 -19.73 -1.52 -12.26
N LEU A 147 -20.43 -1.18 -13.36
CA LEU A 147 -20.09 -1.67 -14.70
C LEU A 147 -18.92 -0.91 -15.34
N GLU A 148 -18.73 0.35 -14.98
CA GLU A 148 -17.67 1.21 -15.50
C GLU A 148 -16.36 1.10 -14.71
N GLU A 149 -16.44 0.79 -13.42
CA GLU A 149 -15.28 0.65 -12.56
C GLU A 149 -14.46 -0.60 -12.89
N ASN A 150 -13.20 -0.38 -13.29
CA ASN A 150 -12.20 -1.44 -13.39
C ASN A 150 -11.67 -1.81 -11.99
N ASP A 151 -12.51 -2.47 -11.19
CA ASP A 151 -12.20 -2.89 -9.80
C ASP A 151 -11.05 -3.90 -9.68
N SER A 152 -10.36 -4.21 -10.76
CA SER A 152 -9.30 -5.21 -10.74
C SER A 152 -7.97 -4.69 -11.28
N VAL A 153 -6.91 -5.02 -10.58
CA VAL A 153 -5.54 -4.80 -11.03
C VAL A 153 -5.22 -5.79 -12.15
N LYS A 154 -4.89 -5.26 -13.33
CA LYS A 154 -4.64 -6.06 -14.53
C LYS A 154 -3.17 -6.45 -14.63
N THR A 155 -2.90 -7.69 -15.03
CA THR A 155 -1.55 -8.16 -15.37
C THR A 155 -1.14 -7.80 -16.80
N GLY A 156 -2.09 -7.44 -17.66
CA GLY A 156 -1.88 -7.22 -19.09
C GLY A 156 -1.69 -8.51 -19.88
N LYS A 157 -1.74 -9.69 -19.25
CA LYS A 157 -1.71 -10.99 -19.91
C LYS A 157 -3.12 -11.52 -20.06
N PHE A 158 -3.56 -11.68 -21.31
CA PHE A 158 -4.94 -12.04 -21.62
C PHE A 158 -5.46 -13.28 -20.86
N ARG A 159 -4.66 -14.36 -20.81
CA ARG A 159 -5.08 -15.58 -20.08
C ARG A 159 -5.17 -15.35 -18.58
N LEU A 160 -4.19 -14.67 -17.96
CA LEU A 160 -4.24 -14.33 -16.53
C LEU A 160 -5.47 -13.48 -16.24
N ASP A 161 -5.66 -12.40 -16.96
CA ASP A 161 -6.74 -11.43 -16.70
C ASP A 161 -8.14 -12.01 -17.02
N LYS A 162 -8.21 -13.04 -17.91
CA LYS A 162 -9.43 -13.76 -18.20
C LYS A 162 -9.87 -14.67 -17.03
N TYR A 163 -8.93 -15.36 -16.42
CA TYR A 163 -9.23 -16.34 -15.36
C TYR A 163 -9.04 -15.78 -13.95
N LEU A 164 -8.12 -14.82 -13.77
CA LEU A 164 -7.81 -14.21 -12.48
C LEU A 164 -8.12 -12.73 -12.49
N LYS A 165 -8.96 -12.32 -11.56
CA LYS A 165 -9.21 -10.92 -11.28
C LYS A 165 -8.64 -10.60 -9.90
N PHE A 166 -7.57 -9.82 -9.86
CA PHE A 166 -7.04 -9.27 -8.61
C PHE A 166 -7.85 -8.02 -8.25
N THR A 167 -9.06 -8.26 -7.74
CA THR A 167 -10.01 -7.19 -7.41
C THR A 167 -9.54 -6.39 -6.22
N LYS A 168 -9.71 -5.08 -6.29
CA LYS A 168 -9.56 -4.20 -5.15
C LYS A 168 -10.55 -4.59 -4.05
N ARG A 169 -10.30 -4.19 -2.82
CA ARG A 169 -11.09 -4.51 -1.63
C ARG A 169 -11.13 -6.00 -1.28
N ASP A 170 -10.27 -6.80 -1.93
CA ASP A 170 -10.23 -8.25 -1.78
C ASP A 170 -8.86 -8.80 -1.39
N LEU A 171 -8.88 -9.94 -0.68
CA LEU A 171 -7.71 -10.73 -0.34
C LEU A 171 -7.56 -11.88 -1.33
N HIS A 172 -6.39 -12.00 -1.92
CA HIS A 172 -5.99 -13.07 -2.85
C HIS A 172 -4.84 -13.86 -2.25
N ILE A 173 -4.90 -15.18 -2.29
CA ILE A 173 -3.89 -16.06 -1.69
C ILE A 173 -3.19 -16.87 -2.76
N ILE A 174 -1.87 -16.96 -2.67
CA ILE A 174 -1.04 -17.85 -3.49
C ILE A 174 -0.30 -18.81 -2.58
N GLY A 175 -0.66 -20.08 -2.63
CA GLY A 175 -0.07 -21.13 -1.81
C GLY A 175 0.88 -22.03 -2.57
N ALA A 176 2.02 -22.38 -1.97
CA ALA A 176 2.94 -23.37 -2.49
C ALA A 176 3.78 -24.01 -1.39
N ARG A 177 4.39 -25.16 -1.70
CA ARG A 177 5.47 -25.72 -0.90
C ARG A 177 6.76 -24.94 -1.14
N PRO A 178 7.73 -24.96 -0.18
CA PRO A 178 9.06 -24.40 -0.39
C PRO A 178 9.72 -24.98 -1.64
N GLY A 179 10.44 -24.12 -2.39
CA GLY A 179 11.18 -24.53 -3.59
C GLY A 179 10.34 -24.65 -4.88
N VAL A 180 9.02 -24.58 -4.82
CA VAL A 180 8.13 -24.60 -5.99
C VAL A 180 8.24 -23.34 -6.84
N GLY A 181 8.68 -22.21 -6.27
CA GLY A 181 8.79 -20.94 -6.99
C GLY A 181 7.68 -19.93 -6.66
N LYS A 182 7.07 -20.04 -5.47
CA LYS A 182 6.02 -19.16 -4.98
C LYS A 182 6.38 -17.66 -5.10
N SER A 183 7.50 -17.26 -4.49
CA SER A 183 7.99 -15.87 -4.54
C SER A 183 8.39 -15.43 -5.95
N ALA A 184 8.94 -16.34 -6.77
CA ALA A 184 9.27 -16.04 -8.16
C ALA A 184 8.01 -15.76 -8.99
N PHE A 185 6.96 -16.58 -8.82
CA PHE A 185 5.68 -16.35 -9.50
C PHE A 185 4.99 -15.08 -9.02
N ALA A 186 5.03 -14.81 -7.71
CA ALA A 186 4.50 -13.56 -7.16
C ALA A 186 5.22 -12.33 -7.71
N LEU A 187 6.56 -12.35 -7.80
CA LEU A 187 7.34 -11.28 -8.43
C LEU A 187 6.98 -11.12 -9.91
N TYR A 188 6.84 -12.23 -10.64
CA TYR A 188 6.43 -12.20 -12.04
C TYR A 188 5.09 -11.48 -12.26
N ILE A 189 4.05 -11.86 -11.51
CA ILE A 189 2.75 -11.17 -11.63
C ILE A 189 2.81 -9.72 -11.13
N THR A 190 3.60 -9.45 -10.09
CA THR A 190 3.83 -8.08 -9.57
C THR A 190 4.40 -7.18 -10.66
N LEU A 191 5.47 -7.61 -11.34
CA LEU A 191 6.09 -6.84 -12.42
C LEU A 191 5.14 -6.60 -13.60
N LEU A 192 4.27 -7.54 -13.91
CA LEU A 192 3.23 -7.35 -14.92
C LEU A 192 2.21 -6.29 -14.50
N MET A 193 1.73 -6.35 -13.25
CA MET A 193 0.74 -5.39 -12.73
C MET A 193 1.30 -3.97 -12.62
N THR A 194 2.58 -3.81 -12.26
CA THR A 194 3.21 -2.48 -12.11
C THR A 194 3.41 -1.73 -13.43
N GLN A 195 3.13 -2.33 -14.57
CA GLN A 195 3.10 -1.61 -15.86
C GLN A 195 1.97 -0.58 -15.94
N LYS A 196 0.91 -0.72 -15.14
CA LYS A 196 -0.28 0.15 -15.16
C LYS A 196 -0.82 0.52 -13.79
N SER A 197 -0.24 -0.03 -12.71
CA SER A 197 -0.76 0.09 -11.34
C SER A 197 0.40 0.24 -10.36
N ARG A 198 0.16 0.97 -9.27
CA ARG A 198 1.13 1.17 -8.20
C ARG A 198 1.07 0.04 -7.19
N GLY A 199 2.22 -0.57 -6.92
CA GLY A 199 2.32 -1.72 -6.04
C GLY A 199 3.33 -1.59 -4.92
N LEU A 200 3.04 -2.23 -3.78
CA LEU A 200 4.02 -2.42 -2.71
C LEU A 200 4.29 -3.92 -2.57
N PHE A 201 5.55 -4.28 -2.42
CA PHE A 201 5.95 -5.67 -2.17
C PHE A 201 6.67 -5.76 -0.83
N PHE A 202 6.05 -6.42 0.13
CA PHE A 202 6.61 -6.67 1.46
C PHE A 202 7.24 -8.06 1.50
N SER A 203 8.57 -8.10 1.58
CA SER A 203 9.33 -9.34 1.71
C SER A 203 9.72 -9.54 3.16
N LEU A 204 9.20 -10.60 3.76
CA LEU A 204 9.52 -10.97 5.13
C LEU A 204 10.53 -12.13 5.18
N GLU A 205 10.75 -12.81 4.04
CA GLU A 205 11.67 -13.96 3.93
C GLU A 205 13.01 -13.57 3.32
N MET A 206 12.98 -12.71 2.30
CA MET A 206 14.18 -12.41 1.50
C MET A 206 14.59 -10.95 1.64
N PRO A 207 15.90 -10.65 1.82
CA PRO A 207 16.42 -9.28 1.76
C PRO A 207 16.18 -8.63 0.38
N LEU A 208 16.03 -7.30 0.35
CA LEU A 208 15.84 -6.52 -0.89
C LEU A 208 16.86 -6.86 -1.98
N LYS A 209 18.12 -7.06 -1.58
CA LYS A 209 19.18 -7.44 -2.52
C LYS A 209 18.82 -8.69 -3.34
N GLN A 210 18.26 -9.72 -2.69
CA GLN A 210 17.89 -10.97 -3.38
C GLN A 210 16.66 -10.77 -4.28
N ILE A 211 15.71 -9.93 -3.86
CA ILE A 211 14.54 -9.60 -4.69
C ILE A 211 14.98 -8.89 -5.95
N ILE A 212 15.83 -7.85 -5.84
CA ILE A 212 16.35 -7.11 -6.98
C ILE A 212 17.15 -8.04 -7.92
N GLN A 213 17.98 -8.93 -7.39
CA GLN A 213 18.71 -9.90 -8.19
C GLN A 213 17.78 -10.83 -8.97
N ARG A 214 16.66 -11.28 -8.37
CA ARG A 214 15.65 -12.10 -9.05
C ARG A 214 14.90 -11.31 -10.12
N ILE A 215 14.54 -10.08 -9.86
CA ILE A 215 13.91 -9.19 -10.84
C ILE A 215 14.84 -9.00 -12.05
N ILE A 216 16.10 -8.63 -11.81
CA ILE A 216 17.08 -8.45 -12.88
C ILE A 216 17.31 -9.76 -13.65
N SER A 217 17.40 -10.90 -12.96
CA SER A 217 17.55 -12.23 -13.59
C SER A 217 16.36 -12.54 -14.51
N SER A 218 15.14 -12.29 -14.05
CA SER A 218 13.91 -12.52 -14.82
C SER A 218 13.83 -11.62 -16.06
N GLU A 219 14.12 -10.35 -15.92
CA GLU A 219 14.04 -9.39 -17.02
C GLU A 219 15.17 -9.49 -18.03
N SER A 220 16.41 -9.79 -17.57
CA SER A 220 17.58 -9.95 -18.43
C SER A 220 17.72 -11.36 -19.01
N ARG A 221 17.05 -12.36 -18.44
CA ARG A 221 17.24 -13.80 -18.68
C ARG A 221 18.65 -14.30 -18.37
N ILE A 222 19.45 -13.53 -17.65
CA ILE A 222 20.74 -13.95 -17.13
C ILE A 222 20.50 -14.88 -15.92
N GLU A 223 21.26 -15.98 -15.84
CA GLU A 223 21.14 -16.90 -14.71
C GLU A 223 21.36 -16.17 -13.38
N LEU A 224 20.49 -16.41 -12.40
CA LEU A 224 20.51 -15.76 -11.10
C LEU A 224 21.87 -15.89 -10.41
N GLU A 225 22.51 -17.03 -10.57
CA GLU A 225 23.82 -17.31 -10.01
C GLU A 225 24.90 -16.32 -10.48
N MET A 226 24.81 -15.87 -11.74
CA MET A 226 25.72 -14.87 -12.31
C MET A 226 25.55 -13.49 -11.68
N LEU A 227 24.36 -13.20 -11.11
CA LEU A 227 24.03 -11.92 -10.51
C LEU A 227 24.24 -11.88 -8.98
N THR A 228 24.48 -13.04 -8.36
CA THR A 228 24.63 -13.15 -6.89
C THR A 228 26.09 -13.12 -6.44
N ASN A 229 27.03 -13.41 -7.32
CA ASN A 229 28.46 -13.48 -7.06
C ASN A 229 29.22 -12.48 -7.93
N LYS A 230 30.07 -11.64 -7.31
CA LYS A 230 30.83 -10.59 -8.00
C LYS A 230 31.79 -11.17 -9.06
N ASP A 231 32.46 -12.29 -8.75
CA ASP A 231 33.41 -12.90 -9.67
C ASP A 231 32.71 -13.45 -10.91
N ARG A 232 31.57 -14.11 -10.72
CA ARG A 232 30.71 -14.57 -11.82
C ARG A 232 30.13 -13.42 -12.62
N PHE A 233 29.65 -12.36 -11.96
CA PHE A 233 29.17 -11.15 -12.65
C PHE A 233 30.27 -10.55 -13.54
N ASN A 234 31.52 -10.56 -13.11
CA ASN A 234 32.66 -10.08 -13.90
C ASN A 234 32.90 -10.88 -15.17
N THR A 235 32.51 -12.16 -15.23
CA THR A 235 32.63 -13.02 -16.43
C THR A 235 31.55 -12.74 -17.49
N LEU A 236 30.50 -11.98 -17.16
CA LEU A 236 29.50 -11.54 -18.12
C LEU A 236 30.18 -10.72 -19.22
N ASP A 237 29.69 -10.84 -20.44
CA ASP A 237 30.13 -10.00 -21.54
C ASP A 237 29.66 -8.54 -21.41
N THR A 238 30.17 -7.69 -22.28
CA THR A 238 29.89 -6.24 -22.24
C THR A 238 28.42 -5.95 -22.48
N GLU A 239 27.75 -6.68 -23.38
CA GLU A 239 26.33 -6.50 -23.70
C GLU A 239 25.44 -6.91 -22.54
N GLN A 240 25.74 -8.03 -21.88
CA GLN A 240 25.03 -8.47 -20.69
C GLN A 240 25.16 -7.47 -19.53
N LYS A 241 26.36 -6.94 -19.28
CA LYS A 241 26.58 -5.91 -18.27
C LYS A 241 25.83 -4.62 -18.59
N LYS A 242 25.81 -4.20 -19.87
CA LYS A 242 25.06 -3.04 -20.33
C LYS A 242 23.56 -3.25 -20.17
N LEU A 243 23.03 -4.46 -20.50
CA LEU A 243 21.62 -4.82 -20.30
C LEU A 243 21.24 -4.72 -18.82
N VAL A 244 22.03 -5.28 -17.92
CA VAL A 244 21.79 -5.18 -16.47
C VAL A 244 21.71 -3.73 -16.04
N LYS A 245 22.61 -2.84 -16.51
CA LYS A 245 22.59 -1.41 -16.17
C LYS A 245 21.31 -0.72 -16.69
N VAL A 246 20.92 -1.00 -17.92
CA VAL A 246 19.69 -0.45 -18.52
C VAL A 246 18.45 -0.88 -17.73
N LEU A 247 18.39 -2.15 -17.30
CA LEU A 247 17.29 -2.66 -16.50
C LEU A 247 17.23 -2.02 -15.10
N PHE A 248 18.39 -1.80 -14.47
CA PHE A 248 18.44 -1.05 -13.22
C PHE A 248 17.88 0.37 -13.39
N ASP A 249 18.31 1.08 -14.43
CA ASP A 249 17.82 2.44 -14.70
C ASP A 249 16.31 2.43 -14.95
N LYS A 250 15.80 1.47 -15.73
CA LYS A 250 14.38 1.32 -16.02
C LYS A 250 13.58 1.01 -14.75
N ILE A 251 14.01 -0.01 -13.97
CA ILE A 251 13.30 -0.43 -12.76
C ILE A 251 13.31 0.67 -11.70
N LEU A 252 14.44 1.38 -11.52
CA LEU A 252 14.54 2.44 -10.51
C LEU A 252 13.81 3.73 -10.90
N LYS A 253 13.68 4.04 -12.20
CA LYS A 253 13.13 5.32 -12.65
C LYS A 253 11.68 5.24 -13.14
N GLU A 254 11.27 4.09 -13.66
CA GLU A 254 10.00 3.94 -14.36
C GLU A 254 9.03 2.99 -13.65
N SER A 255 9.49 2.23 -12.64
CA SER A 255 8.63 1.27 -11.95
C SER A 255 7.78 1.94 -10.87
N GLU A 256 6.49 1.70 -10.92
CA GLU A 256 5.52 2.05 -9.87
C GLU A 256 5.51 0.99 -8.73
N LEU A 257 6.66 0.33 -8.49
CA LEU A 257 6.83 -0.70 -7.47
C LEU A 257 7.74 -0.20 -6.34
N LYS A 258 7.24 -0.25 -5.12
CA LYS A 258 8.08 -0.08 -3.92
C LYS A 258 8.30 -1.42 -3.24
N LEU A 259 9.54 -1.67 -2.83
CA LEU A 259 9.98 -2.89 -2.18
C LEU A 259 10.31 -2.60 -0.71
N TYR A 260 9.82 -3.45 0.18
CA TYR A 260 10.10 -3.39 1.61
C TYR A 260 10.63 -4.75 2.06
N ASP A 261 11.66 -4.77 2.92
CA ASP A 261 12.09 -6.00 3.60
C ASP A 261 12.16 -5.75 5.12
N GLY A 262 11.92 -6.81 5.86
CA GLY A 262 11.98 -6.74 7.32
C GLY A 262 11.00 -7.66 8.01
N ASN A 263 10.95 -7.52 9.34
CA ASN A 263 10.01 -8.22 10.20
C ASN A 263 8.91 -7.25 10.61
N PHE A 264 7.74 -7.35 9.99
CA PHE A 264 6.63 -6.46 10.25
C PHE A 264 5.60 -7.09 11.19
N LYS A 265 5.11 -6.30 12.14
CA LYS A 265 3.82 -6.56 12.77
C LYS A 265 2.70 -6.10 11.83
N ILE A 266 1.53 -6.71 11.98
CA ILE A 266 0.40 -6.37 11.11
C ILE A 266 0.02 -4.88 11.19
N ASP A 267 0.12 -4.27 12.38
CA ASP A 267 -0.17 -2.85 12.57
C ASP A 267 0.87 -1.93 11.90
N GLU A 268 2.16 -2.30 11.96
CA GLU A 268 3.25 -1.58 11.27
C GLU A 268 3.08 -1.65 9.75
N LEU A 269 2.71 -2.84 9.24
CA LEU A 269 2.44 -3.05 7.82
C LEU A 269 1.26 -2.18 7.36
N GLU A 270 0.19 -2.12 8.15
CA GLU A 270 -0.97 -1.27 7.88
C GLU A 270 -0.60 0.22 7.85
N GLU A 271 0.23 0.68 8.79
CA GLU A 271 0.71 2.06 8.83
C GLU A 271 1.52 2.43 7.57
N TYR A 272 2.43 1.55 7.13
CA TYR A 272 3.16 1.75 5.87
C TYR A 272 2.23 1.83 4.67
N ILE A 273 1.24 0.94 4.59
CA ILE A 273 0.26 0.92 3.49
C ILE A 273 -0.55 2.22 3.50
N LYS A 274 -1.03 2.64 4.66
CA LYS A 274 -1.78 3.89 4.83
C LYS A 274 -0.99 5.08 4.33
N ASN A 275 0.24 5.25 4.82
CA ASN A 275 1.11 6.36 4.44
C ASN A 275 1.39 6.37 2.93
N GLU A 276 1.68 5.21 2.33
CA GLU A 276 1.92 5.11 0.90
C GLU A 276 0.66 5.37 0.07
N LYS A 277 -0.50 4.90 0.53
CA LYS A 277 -1.79 5.14 -0.14
C LYS A 277 -2.14 6.63 -0.15
N GLU A 278 -1.92 7.32 0.97
CA GLU A 278 -2.21 8.75 1.10
C GLU A 278 -1.26 9.63 0.28
N ILE A 279 0.03 9.28 0.22
CA ILE A 279 1.07 10.11 -0.44
C ILE A 279 1.15 9.84 -1.95
N ASN A 280 1.19 8.58 -2.33
CA ASN A 280 1.54 8.18 -3.70
C ASN A 280 0.38 7.50 -4.43
N GLY A 281 -0.66 7.13 -3.72
CA GLY A 281 -1.67 6.20 -4.23
C GLY A 281 -1.11 4.77 -4.32
N VAL A 282 -1.92 3.76 -4.00
CA VAL A 282 -1.56 2.35 -4.10
C VAL A 282 -2.76 1.60 -4.64
N ASP A 283 -2.55 0.69 -5.58
CA ASP A 283 -3.59 -0.15 -6.17
C ASP A 283 -3.55 -1.57 -5.64
N PHE A 284 -2.35 -2.08 -5.31
CA PHE A 284 -2.19 -3.42 -4.78
C PHE A 284 -0.96 -3.55 -3.88
N ILE A 285 -1.01 -4.56 -3.03
CA ILE A 285 0.14 -4.98 -2.21
C ILE A 285 0.38 -6.48 -2.34
N VAL A 286 1.63 -6.88 -2.19
CA VAL A 286 2.06 -8.28 -2.09
C VAL A 286 2.78 -8.49 -0.76
N VAL A 287 2.42 -9.56 -0.04
CA VAL A 287 3.03 -9.94 1.25
C VAL A 287 3.67 -11.33 1.12
N ASP A 288 4.99 -11.43 1.16
CA ASP A 288 5.75 -12.67 1.05
C ASP A 288 6.47 -13.01 2.35
N TYR A 289 5.93 -13.85 3.18
CA TYR A 289 4.67 -14.55 3.17
C TYR A 289 3.91 -14.39 4.49
N LEU A 290 2.62 -14.60 4.45
CA LEU A 290 1.64 -14.35 5.52
C LEU A 290 2.08 -14.89 6.89
N GLN A 291 2.62 -16.11 6.94
CA GLN A 291 3.03 -16.75 8.19
C GLN A 291 4.24 -16.08 8.88
N LEU A 292 4.95 -15.15 8.25
CA LEU A 292 6.03 -14.38 8.88
C LEU A 292 5.56 -13.04 9.46
N VAL A 293 4.39 -12.58 9.09
CA VAL A 293 3.77 -11.39 9.71
C VAL A 293 3.51 -11.69 11.18
N LYS A 294 3.82 -10.75 12.07
CA LYS A 294 3.60 -10.89 13.51
C LYS A 294 2.25 -10.30 13.88
N SER A 295 1.43 -11.09 14.61
CA SER A 295 0.24 -10.58 15.26
C SER A 295 0.59 -10.07 16.67
N ASN A 296 -0.15 -9.08 17.16
CA ASN A 296 -0.06 -8.64 18.56
C ASN A 296 -0.69 -9.63 19.53
N LYS A 297 -1.42 -10.62 19.05
CA LYS A 297 -2.01 -11.69 19.86
C LYS A 297 -0.93 -12.71 20.23
N THR A 298 -0.85 -13.04 21.53
CA THR A 298 0.11 -14.02 22.08
C THR A 298 -0.40 -15.45 22.05
N SER A 299 -1.50 -15.69 21.36
CA SER A 299 -2.22 -16.94 21.26
C SER A 299 -1.53 -17.98 20.34
N SER A 300 -2.22 -19.07 20.09
CA SER A 300 -1.74 -20.15 19.23
C SER A 300 -1.39 -19.68 17.83
N ARG A 301 -0.53 -20.41 17.11
CA ARG A 301 -0.16 -20.13 15.72
C ARG A 301 -1.39 -20.00 14.82
N TYR A 302 -2.37 -20.85 15.01
CA TYR A 302 -3.64 -20.83 14.30
C TYR A 302 -4.37 -19.48 14.47
N GLU A 303 -4.48 -18.98 15.70
CA GLU A 303 -5.17 -17.72 16.00
C GLU A 303 -4.38 -16.51 15.46
N GLN A 304 -3.05 -16.55 15.48
CA GLN A 304 -2.22 -15.51 14.87
C GLN A 304 -2.47 -15.39 13.37
N ILE A 305 -2.47 -16.52 12.65
CA ILE A 305 -2.72 -16.56 11.21
C ILE A 305 -4.15 -16.13 10.88
N THR A 306 -5.12 -16.54 11.70
CA THR A 306 -6.51 -16.11 11.61
C THR A 306 -6.62 -14.58 11.73
N ASP A 307 -6.01 -14.01 12.76
CA ASP A 307 -6.00 -12.55 12.97
C ASP A 307 -5.36 -11.80 11.80
N ILE A 308 -4.22 -12.28 11.31
CA ILE A 308 -3.52 -11.68 10.16
C ILE A 308 -4.40 -11.74 8.89
N SER A 309 -5.07 -12.87 8.64
CA SER A 309 -5.96 -13.02 7.48
C SER A 309 -7.11 -12.01 7.51
N ILE A 310 -7.79 -11.90 8.66
CA ILE A 310 -8.87 -10.95 8.88
C ILE A 310 -8.38 -9.51 8.67
N ARG A 311 -7.23 -9.16 9.27
CA ARG A 311 -6.65 -7.81 9.15
C ARG A 311 -6.24 -7.48 7.72
N LEU A 312 -5.61 -8.40 6.98
CA LEU A 312 -5.26 -8.19 5.57
C LEU A 312 -6.51 -8.00 4.71
N LYS A 313 -7.60 -8.73 4.98
CA LYS A 313 -8.88 -8.51 4.31
C LYS A 313 -9.48 -7.14 4.65
N GLN A 314 -9.36 -6.70 5.90
CA GLN A 314 -9.83 -5.39 6.32
C GLN A 314 -9.02 -4.27 5.65
N ILE A 315 -7.68 -4.38 5.64
CA ILE A 315 -6.77 -3.47 4.92
C ILE A 315 -7.16 -3.34 3.45
N ALA A 316 -7.46 -4.46 2.78
CA ALA A 316 -7.92 -4.43 1.39
C ALA A 316 -9.15 -3.54 1.21
N LYS A 317 -10.14 -3.64 2.11
CA LYS A 317 -11.39 -2.87 2.08
C LYS A 317 -11.18 -1.40 2.42
N ASP A 318 -10.45 -1.12 3.51
CA ASP A 318 -10.31 0.23 4.06
C ASP A 318 -9.50 1.14 3.13
N TYR A 319 -8.48 0.58 2.46
CA TYR A 319 -7.62 1.34 1.57
C TYR A 319 -7.95 1.17 0.08
N ASP A 320 -9.03 0.46 -0.26
CA ASP A 320 -9.44 0.21 -1.66
C ASP A 320 -8.30 -0.31 -2.53
N ILE A 321 -7.67 -1.41 -2.09
CA ILE A 321 -6.51 -2.05 -2.74
C ILE A 321 -6.73 -3.54 -2.91
N ALA A 322 -6.03 -4.15 -3.89
CA ALA A 322 -5.93 -5.59 -3.96
C ALA A 322 -4.80 -6.09 -3.04
N VAL A 323 -5.10 -7.01 -2.12
CA VAL A 323 -4.09 -7.62 -1.24
C VAL A 323 -3.78 -9.02 -1.73
N ILE A 324 -2.53 -9.28 -2.10
CA ILE A 324 -2.03 -10.59 -2.52
C ILE A 324 -1.10 -11.11 -1.42
N ALA A 325 -1.51 -12.14 -0.69
CA ALA A 325 -0.67 -12.72 0.35
C ALA A 325 -0.20 -14.12 -0.07
N LEU A 326 1.08 -14.37 0.12
CA LEU A 326 1.66 -15.70 -0.13
C LEU A 326 1.49 -16.56 1.11
N SER A 327 1.24 -17.84 0.91
CA SER A 327 1.05 -18.81 1.99
C SER A 327 1.89 -20.07 1.75
N GLN A 328 2.50 -20.57 2.81
CA GLN A 328 3.17 -21.85 2.77
C GLN A 328 2.16 -22.97 3.02
N LEU A 329 2.18 -24.01 2.20
CA LEU A 329 1.28 -25.16 2.32
C LEU A 329 1.79 -26.21 3.32
N SER A 330 0.87 -27.02 3.86
CA SER A 330 1.16 -28.16 4.73
C SER A 330 2.10 -29.17 4.03
N ARG A 331 2.95 -29.82 4.86
CA ARG A 331 3.82 -30.92 4.39
C ARG A 331 3.05 -32.17 3.96
N ASP A 332 1.78 -32.29 4.34
CA ASP A 332 0.99 -33.48 4.03
C ASP A 332 0.78 -33.71 2.52
N ILE A 333 0.87 -32.65 1.70
CA ILE A 333 0.85 -32.76 0.24
C ILE A 333 1.99 -33.66 -0.28
N GLU A 334 3.14 -33.67 0.40
CA GLU A 334 4.30 -34.48 -0.03
C GLU A 334 4.09 -35.99 0.16
N LYS A 335 3.17 -36.36 1.04
CA LYS A 335 2.83 -37.77 1.35
C LYS A 335 1.86 -38.37 0.34
N ARG A 336 1.16 -37.52 -0.46
CA ARG A 336 0.19 -37.96 -1.43
C ARG A 336 0.84 -38.37 -2.73
N VAL A 337 0.23 -39.33 -3.42
CA VAL A 337 0.61 -39.72 -4.80
C VAL A 337 0.30 -38.58 -5.76
N ASP A 338 -0.89 -38.01 -5.59
CA ASP A 338 -1.32 -36.78 -6.27
C ASP A 338 -0.73 -35.57 -5.57
N LYS A 339 0.02 -34.76 -6.29
CA LYS A 339 0.66 -33.53 -5.81
C LYS A 339 -0.17 -32.29 -6.04
N ASP A 340 -1.40 -32.43 -6.53
CA ASP A 340 -2.31 -31.29 -6.70
C ASP A 340 -2.63 -30.65 -5.34
N VAL A 341 -2.78 -29.33 -5.37
CA VAL A 341 -3.11 -28.56 -4.16
C VAL A 341 -4.61 -28.58 -3.92
N TYR A 342 -4.99 -28.79 -2.66
CA TYR A 342 -6.36 -28.70 -2.20
C TYR A 342 -6.51 -27.58 -1.14
N LEU A 343 -7.72 -27.05 -0.97
CA LEU A 343 -7.98 -26.03 0.05
C LEU A 343 -7.56 -26.50 1.46
N ALA A 344 -7.70 -27.80 1.76
CA ALA A 344 -7.25 -28.39 3.01
C ALA A 344 -5.74 -28.28 3.26
N ASP A 345 -4.92 -28.01 2.24
CA ASP A 345 -3.46 -27.86 2.40
C ASP A 345 -3.08 -26.51 3.01
N PHE A 346 -4.02 -25.56 3.06
CA PHE A 346 -3.90 -24.28 3.76
C PHE A 346 -4.27 -24.40 5.26
N ARG A 347 -4.04 -25.55 5.87
CA ARG A 347 -4.54 -26.01 7.18
C ARG A 347 -4.25 -25.13 8.39
N GLU A 348 -3.29 -24.22 8.33
CA GLU A 348 -2.98 -23.35 9.48
C GLU A 348 -4.06 -22.30 9.75
N SER A 349 -5.05 -22.14 8.84
CA SER A 349 -6.23 -21.31 9.09
C SER A 349 -7.34 -21.63 8.08
N GLY A 350 -8.43 -22.26 8.53
CA GLY A 350 -9.70 -22.29 7.79
C GLY A 350 -10.24 -20.89 7.48
N GLN A 351 -9.76 -19.87 8.21
CA GLN A 351 -10.10 -18.48 8.01
C GLN A 351 -9.55 -17.94 6.69
N ILE A 352 -8.34 -18.35 6.26
CA ILE A 352 -7.79 -17.97 4.95
C ILE A 352 -8.76 -18.36 3.83
N GLU A 353 -9.34 -19.56 3.92
CA GLU A 353 -10.33 -20.01 2.95
C GLU A 353 -11.58 -19.14 2.94
N GLN A 354 -12.05 -18.70 4.11
CA GLN A 354 -13.24 -17.86 4.23
C GLN A 354 -12.99 -16.43 3.72
N ASP A 355 -11.86 -15.81 4.09
CA ASP A 355 -11.55 -14.42 3.83
C ASP A 355 -11.13 -14.17 2.36
N ALA A 356 -10.37 -15.10 1.78
CA ALA A 356 -9.87 -14.93 0.43
C ALA A 356 -10.98 -15.00 -0.63
N SER A 357 -10.94 -14.08 -1.58
CA SER A 357 -11.78 -14.12 -2.78
C SER A 357 -11.21 -15.02 -3.86
N THR A 358 -9.89 -15.12 -3.95
CA THR A 358 -9.18 -16.02 -4.87
C THR A 358 -8.12 -16.79 -4.11
N ILE A 359 -8.01 -18.09 -4.36
CA ILE A 359 -6.96 -18.96 -3.82
C ILE A 359 -6.31 -19.72 -4.97
N LEU A 360 -5.00 -19.55 -5.10
CA LEU A 360 -4.17 -20.25 -6.08
C LEU A 360 -3.27 -21.24 -5.37
N GLY A 361 -3.19 -22.45 -5.91
CA GLY A 361 -2.23 -23.47 -5.52
C GLY A 361 -1.17 -23.64 -6.61
N LEU A 362 0.12 -23.59 -6.24
CA LEU A 362 1.22 -23.80 -7.18
C LEU A 362 1.88 -25.14 -6.93
N THR A 363 2.09 -25.90 -8.01
CA THR A 363 2.92 -27.11 -8.05
C THR A 363 3.84 -27.06 -9.24
N THR A 364 4.93 -27.83 -9.21
CA THR A 364 5.82 -28.00 -10.35
C THR A 364 6.06 -29.46 -10.66
N GLU A 365 6.17 -29.79 -11.95
CA GLU A 365 6.51 -31.08 -12.46
C GLU A 365 7.80 -30.97 -13.33
N PRO A 366 8.72 -31.93 -13.23
CA PRO A 366 9.87 -31.94 -14.11
C PRO A 366 9.43 -32.09 -15.57
N THR A 367 10.20 -31.53 -16.49
CA THR A 367 10.02 -31.70 -17.93
C THR A 367 11.19 -32.48 -18.51
N ASP A 368 11.13 -32.83 -19.81
CA ASP A 368 12.19 -33.53 -20.51
C ASP A 368 13.53 -32.77 -20.59
N THR A 369 13.54 -31.51 -20.15
CA THR A 369 14.73 -30.67 -20.11
C THR A 369 15.09 -30.31 -18.66
N GLU A 370 16.37 -30.51 -18.32
CA GLU A 370 16.91 -30.28 -16.95
C GLU A 370 16.73 -28.85 -16.43
N TYR A 371 16.47 -27.87 -17.30
CA TYR A 371 16.52 -26.44 -16.96
C TYR A 371 15.14 -25.79 -16.79
N ARG A 372 14.05 -26.53 -17.04
CA ARG A 372 12.69 -26.00 -16.91
C ARG A 372 11.79 -26.99 -16.18
N GLU A 373 10.82 -26.44 -15.49
CA GLU A 373 9.72 -27.19 -14.87
C GLU A 373 8.40 -26.73 -15.45
N LEU A 374 7.42 -27.61 -15.46
CA LEU A 374 6.03 -27.23 -15.76
C LEU A 374 5.35 -26.83 -14.45
N MET A 375 5.14 -25.52 -14.27
CA MET A 375 4.37 -25.01 -13.14
C MET A 375 2.88 -25.06 -13.46
N LYS A 376 2.11 -25.70 -12.58
CA LYS A 376 0.65 -25.67 -12.58
C LYS A 376 0.20 -24.60 -11.59
N VAL A 377 -0.63 -23.68 -12.06
CA VAL A 377 -1.33 -22.67 -11.26
C VAL A 377 -2.78 -23.08 -11.17
N GLN A 378 -3.15 -23.73 -10.08
CA GLN A 378 -4.50 -24.24 -9.83
C GLN A 378 -5.34 -23.15 -9.18
N ILE A 379 -6.46 -22.80 -9.76
CA ILE A 379 -7.45 -21.86 -9.21
C ILE A 379 -8.41 -22.67 -8.34
N LEU A 380 -8.17 -22.70 -7.03
CA LEU A 380 -8.91 -23.50 -6.08
C LEU A 380 -10.18 -22.80 -5.57
N LYS A 381 -10.15 -21.48 -5.54
CA LYS A 381 -11.28 -20.61 -5.22
C LYS A 381 -11.23 -19.36 -6.08
N ASN A 382 -12.37 -18.93 -6.58
CA ASN A 382 -12.48 -17.69 -7.36
C ASN A 382 -13.93 -17.17 -7.29
N ARG A 383 -14.17 -16.15 -6.46
CA ARG A 383 -15.53 -15.61 -6.28
C ARG A 383 -16.05 -14.86 -7.50
N GLN A 384 -15.14 -14.35 -8.35
CA GLN A 384 -15.50 -13.52 -9.50
C GLN A 384 -15.14 -14.15 -10.85
N GLY A 385 -14.83 -15.45 -10.87
CA GLY A 385 -14.44 -16.14 -12.08
C GLY A 385 -14.57 -17.66 -11.98
N GLN A 386 -13.98 -18.35 -12.94
CA GLN A 386 -14.02 -19.80 -13.04
C GLN A 386 -12.84 -20.44 -12.28
N LEU A 387 -13.05 -21.67 -11.83
CA LEU A 387 -11.98 -22.56 -11.40
C LEU A 387 -11.25 -23.13 -12.63
N GLY A 388 -10.02 -23.55 -12.46
CA GLY A 388 -9.26 -24.14 -13.56
C GLY A 388 -7.78 -24.26 -13.25
N VAL A 389 -7.00 -24.60 -14.26
CA VAL A 389 -5.55 -24.77 -14.17
C VAL A 389 -4.89 -24.02 -15.33
N MET A 390 -3.96 -23.15 -15.00
CA MET A 390 -3.05 -22.54 -15.96
C MET A 390 -1.69 -23.20 -15.84
N LYS A 391 -0.98 -23.31 -16.94
CA LYS A 391 0.34 -23.95 -16.98
C LYS A 391 1.37 -22.96 -17.50
N TYR A 392 2.56 -23.00 -16.87
CA TYR A 392 3.69 -22.16 -17.23
C TYR A 392 4.96 -23.01 -17.30
N PHE A 393 5.80 -22.77 -18.28
CA PHE A 393 7.17 -23.21 -18.24
C PHE A 393 7.96 -22.27 -17.33
N TYR A 394 8.48 -22.81 -16.24
CA TYR A 394 9.29 -22.08 -15.27
C TYR A 394 10.76 -22.43 -15.42
N TYR A 395 11.56 -21.44 -15.76
CA TYR A 395 13.01 -21.57 -15.88
C TYR A 395 13.64 -21.08 -14.57
N LYS A 396 13.94 -22.02 -13.66
CA LYS A 396 14.45 -21.72 -12.32
C LYS A 396 15.77 -20.94 -12.32
N LYS A 397 16.68 -21.22 -13.27
CA LYS A 397 17.99 -20.58 -13.32
C LYS A 397 17.90 -19.07 -13.50
N ASN A 398 16.97 -18.59 -14.30
CA ASN A 398 16.78 -17.18 -14.59
C ASN A 398 15.42 -16.62 -14.15
N GLN A 399 14.67 -17.38 -13.33
CA GLN A 399 13.41 -16.95 -12.72
C GLN A 399 12.32 -16.51 -13.72
N THR A 400 12.33 -17.00 -14.97
CA THR A 400 11.38 -16.59 -16.02
C THR A 400 10.21 -17.55 -16.17
N PHE A 401 9.08 -17.02 -16.59
CA PHE A 401 7.85 -17.77 -16.84
C PHE A 401 7.35 -17.53 -18.26
N PHE A 402 6.94 -18.61 -18.92
CA PHE A 402 6.28 -18.58 -20.23
C PHE A 402 5.01 -19.41 -20.17
N GLU A 403 3.94 -18.94 -20.78
CA GLU A 403 2.70 -19.73 -20.90
C GLU A 403 3.00 -21.04 -21.66
N ALA A 404 2.45 -22.15 -21.17
CA ALA A 404 2.60 -23.48 -21.74
C ALA A 404 1.40 -23.89 -22.60
#